data_fa452a7858d8da4de9867d338a8270ae
#
_entry.id   fa452a7858d8da4de9867d338a8270ae
#
_cell.length_a   1.000
_cell.length_b   1.000
_cell.length_c   1.000
_cell.angle_alpha   90.00
_cell.angle_beta   90.00
_cell.angle_gamma   90.00
#
_symmetry.space_group_name_H-M   'P 1'
#
loop_
_entity.id
_entity.type
_entity.pdbx_description
1 polymer ?
#
loop_
_entity_poly.entity_id
_entity_poly.type
_entity_poly.pdbx_seq_one_letter_code
_entity_poly.pdbx_strand_id
1 'polypeptide(L)'
;MLVVGVLARFSVKAGLDTEVKQFFENGRVIVEGQPPSTNWFAFRIDQTTYGAFAAFASEDDRTALLSTGGPVSSQAHADLFTGPPTFEMVDLLEVRQP
;
A
#
# COMPACT_ATOMS: atom_id res chain seq x y z
N MET A 1 8.89 -9.84 14.67
CA MET A 1 9.11 -8.39 14.77
C MET A 1 9.13 -7.76 13.39
N LEU A 2 8.53 -6.59 13.24
CA LEU A 2 8.54 -5.89 11.96
C LEU A 2 9.89 -5.21 11.75
N VAL A 3 10.49 -5.37 10.57
CA VAL A 3 11.84 -4.85 10.30
C VAL A 3 11.93 -4.00 9.04
N VAL A 4 11.05 -4.20 8.07
CA VAL A 4 11.07 -3.45 6.80
C VAL A 4 9.67 -3.02 6.44
N GLY A 5 9.57 -2.05 5.54
CA GLY A 5 8.28 -1.56 5.08
C GLY A 5 8.32 -1.06 3.65
N VAL A 6 7.17 -0.65 3.18
CA VAL A 6 7.01 0.05 1.91
C VAL A 6 6.03 1.20 2.10
N LEU A 7 6.41 2.38 1.62
CA LEU A 7 5.56 3.56 1.60
C LEU A 7 5.11 3.82 0.18
N ALA A 8 3.80 3.76 -0.04
CA ALA A 8 3.21 4.03 -1.35
C ALA A 8 2.52 5.39 -1.33
N ARG A 9 2.60 6.12 -2.45
CA ARG A 9 1.92 7.40 -2.62
C ARG A 9 1.21 7.39 -3.97
N PHE A 10 -0.04 7.86 -3.96
CA PHE A 10 -0.93 7.84 -5.13
C PHE A 10 -1.52 9.23 -5.35
N SER A 11 -1.41 9.74 -6.58
CA SER A 11 -2.14 10.94 -7.00
C SER A 11 -3.32 10.50 -7.84
N VAL A 12 -4.55 10.82 -7.40
CA VAL A 12 -5.77 10.31 -8.02
C VAL A 12 -6.49 11.43 -8.76
N LYS A 13 -7.32 11.04 -9.74
CA LYS A 13 -8.16 11.96 -10.47
C LYS A 13 -9.28 12.46 -9.56
N ALA A 14 -9.64 13.74 -9.67
CA ALA A 14 -10.71 14.31 -8.89
C ALA A 14 -12.04 13.64 -9.21
N GLY A 15 -12.90 13.49 -8.18
CA GLY A 15 -14.24 12.96 -8.36
C GLY A 15 -14.36 11.45 -8.38
N LEU A 16 -13.26 10.73 -8.12
CA LEU A 16 -13.25 9.26 -8.12
C LEU A 16 -13.14 8.67 -6.72
N ASP A 17 -13.69 9.33 -5.71
CA ASP A 17 -13.54 8.93 -4.31
C ASP A 17 -14.05 7.50 -4.06
N THR A 18 -15.18 7.15 -4.64
CA THR A 18 -15.77 5.81 -4.46
C THR A 18 -14.89 4.73 -5.07
N GLU A 19 -14.37 4.98 -6.27
CA GLU A 19 -13.50 4.04 -6.99
C GLU A 19 -12.16 3.87 -6.26
N VAL A 20 -11.61 4.96 -5.72
CA VAL A 20 -10.37 4.92 -4.95
C VAL A 20 -10.56 4.15 -3.65
N LYS A 21 -11.69 4.36 -2.96
CA LYS A 21 -12.03 3.59 -1.76
C LYS A 21 -12.09 2.10 -2.08
N GLN A 22 -12.73 1.74 -3.18
CA GLN A 22 -12.82 0.34 -3.61
C GLN A 22 -11.44 -0.23 -3.92
N PHE A 23 -10.57 0.56 -4.54
CA PHE A 23 -9.19 0.16 -4.81
C PHE A 23 -8.46 -0.23 -3.52
N PHE A 24 -8.58 0.57 -2.46
CA PHE A 24 -7.94 0.27 -1.19
C PHE A 24 -8.61 -0.88 -0.44
N GLU A 25 -9.92 -1.05 -0.55
CA GLU A 25 -10.60 -2.23 0.01
C GLU A 25 -10.08 -3.51 -0.64
N ASN A 26 -9.89 -3.52 -1.95
CA ASN A 26 -9.30 -4.65 -2.66
C ASN A 26 -7.87 -4.89 -2.21
N GLY A 27 -7.11 -3.82 -1.94
CA GLY A 27 -5.76 -3.93 -1.39
C GLY A 27 -5.75 -4.61 -0.04
N ARG A 28 -6.69 -4.28 0.84
CA ARG A 28 -6.81 -4.93 2.14
C ARG A 28 -7.04 -6.44 1.99
N VAL A 29 -7.89 -6.83 1.06
CA VAL A 29 -8.17 -8.26 0.81
C VAL A 29 -6.91 -8.98 0.37
N ILE A 30 -6.09 -8.35 -0.48
CA ILE A 30 -4.80 -8.93 -0.90
C ILE A 30 -3.88 -9.11 0.31
N VAL A 31 -3.80 -8.11 1.19
CA VAL A 31 -2.95 -8.16 2.38
C VAL A 31 -3.39 -9.24 3.35
N GLU A 32 -4.67 -9.54 3.43
CA GLU A 32 -5.18 -10.61 4.28
C GLU A 32 -4.61 -12.00 3.92
N GLY A 33 -4.08 -12.16 2.71
CA GLY A 33 -3.37 -13.36 2.30
C GLY A 33 -1.92 -13.43 2.77
N GLN A 34 -1.42 -12.39 3.44
CA GLN A 34 -0.05 -12.32 3.93
C GLN A 34 0.05 -12.86 5.37
N PRO A 35 1.28 -13.09 5.89
CA PRO A 35 1.44 -13.52 7.27
C PRO A 35 0.76 -12.57 8.25
N PRO A 36 0.22 -13.09 9.38
CA PRO A 36 -0.50 -12.25 10.34
C PRO A 36 0.32 -11.12 10.95
N SER A 37 1.65 -11.20 10.91
CA SER A 37 2.53 -10.12 11.39
C SER A 37 2.57 -8.91 10.48
N THR A 38 2.08 -9.02 9.23
CA THR A 38 2.08 -7.92 8.28
C THR A 38 1.08 -6.86 8.71
N ASN A 39 1.53 -5.62 8.82
CA ASN A 39 0.66 -4.47 9.07
C ASN A 39 0.48 -3.68 7.78
N TRP A 40 -0.71 -3.13 7.59
CA TRP A 40 -1.02 -2.35 6.40
C TRP A 40 -2.05 -1.27 6.73
N PHE A 41 -1.79 -0.05 6.26
CA PHE A 41 -2.67 1.09 6.44
C PHE A 41 -2.83 1.80 5.11
N ALA A 42 -4.06 2.19 4.77
CA ALA A 42 -4.32 3.11 3.67
C ALA A 42 -4.86 4.41 4.27
N PHE A 43 -4.48 5.56 3.70
CA PHE A 43 -4.84 6.85 4.25
C PHE A 43 -4.97 7.90 3.16
N ARG A 44 -5.63 9.00 3.51
CA ARG A 44 -5.80 10.16 2.65
C ARG A 44 -4.95 11.30 3.20
N ILE A 45 -4.19 11.93 2.33
CA ILE A 45 -3.38 13.10 2.68
C ILE A 45 -4.16 14.38 2.36
N ASP A 46 -4.72 14.47 1.15
CA ASP A 46 -5.59 15.55 0.74
C ASP A 46 -6.61 15.02 -0.29
N GLN A 47 -7.38 15.90 -0.92
CA GLN A 47 -8.47 15.49 -1.81
C GLN A 47 -8.05 14.59 -2.95
N THR A 48 -6.80 14.70 -3.42
CA THR A 48 -6.31 13.95 -4.57
C THR A 48 -5.05 13.14 -4.27
N THR A 49 -4.58 13.16 -3.01
CA THR A 49 -3.36 12.44 -2.62
C THR A 49 -3.68 11.42 -1.54
N TYR A 50 -3.35 10.18 -1.82
CA TYR A 50 -3.57 9.05 -0.91
C TYR A 50 -2.24 8.33 -0.71
N GLY A 51 -2.19 7.49 0.31
CA GLY A 51 -1.02 6.68 0.56
C GLY A 51 -1.39 5.35 1.18
N ALA A 52 -0.41 4.48 1.24
CA ALA A 52 -0.49 3.24 1.99
C ALA A 52 0.88 2.94 2.57
N PHE A 53 0.89 2.36 3.75
CA PHE A 53 2.12 1.92 4.38
C PHE A 53 1.94 0.47 4.82
N ALA A 54 2.91 -0.37 4.48
CA ALA A 54 2.93 -1.76 4.91
C ALA A 54 4.24 -2.05 5.63
N ALA A 55 4.17 -2.84 6.70
CA ALA A 55 5.33 -3.25 7.48
C ALA A 55 5.38 -4.77 7.55
N PHE A 56 6.58 -5.33 7.46
CA PHE A 56 6.81 -6.76 7.30
C PHE A 56 7.88 -7.27 8.26
N ALA A 57 7.75 -8.54 8.63
CA ALA A 57 8.73 -9.23 9.46
C ALA A 57 9.99 -9.64 8.70
N SER A 58 9.96 -9.62 7.36
CA SER A 58 11.10 -10.00 6.53
C SER A 58 11.04 -9.32 5.16
N GLU A 59 12.18 -9.26 4.49
CA GLU A 59 12.24 -8.77 3.11
C GLU A 59 11.50 -9.70 2.16
N ASP A 60 11.50 -11.00 2.43
CA ASP A 60 10.78 -11.97 1.61
C ASP A 60 9.27 -11.71 1.64
N ASP A 61 8.73 -11.40 2.81
CA ASP A 61 7.30 -11.06 2.94
C ASP A 61 6.98 -9.79 2.16
N ARG A 62 7.84 -8.78 2.22
CA ARG A 62 7.68 -7.55 1.44
C ARG A 62 7.69 -7.82 -0.05
N THR A 63 8.66 -8.60 -0.52
CA THR A 63 8.76 -8.97 -1.94
C THR A 63 7.52 -9.72 -2.41
N ALA A 64 7.00 -10.64 -1.58
CA ALA A 64 5.80 -11.39 -1.91
C ALA A 64 4.59 -10.47 -2.09
N LEU A 65 4.39 -9.50 -1.20
CA LEU A 65 3.27 -8.57 -1.33
C LEU A 65 3.44 -7.67 -2.57
N LEU A 66 4.64 -7.15 -2.83
CA LEU A 66 4.89 -6.28 -3.98
C LEU A 66 4.68 -6.99 -5.31
N SER A 67 4.85 -8.31 -5.37
CA SER A 67 4.64 -9.07 -6.59
C SER A 67 3.16 -9.34 -6.90
N THR A 68 2.26 -9.17 -5.92
CA THR A 68 0.83 -9.45 -6.08
C THR A 68 -0.06 -8.26 -5.73
N GLY A 69 0.45 -7.30 -4.98
CA GLY A 69 -0.32 -6.19 -4.43
C GLY A 69 -0.07 -4.87 -5.14
N GLY A 70 0.39 -3.86 -4.39
CA GLY A 70 0.48 -2.46 -4.78
C GLY A 70 0.82 -2.15 -6.24
N PRO A 71 2.05 -2.46 -6.71
CA PRO A 71 2.42 -2.12 -8.10
C PRO A 71 1.55 -2.82 -9.14
N VAL A 72 1.24 -4.09 -8.95
CA VAL A 72 0.41 -4.86 -9.88
C VAL A 72 -1.02 -4.34 -9.88
N SER A 73 -1.59 -4.13 -8.72
CA SER A 73 -2.95 -3.59 -8.57
C SER A 73 -3.05 -2.18 -9.16
N SER A 74 -2.03 -1.34 -8.96
CA SER A 74 -2.00 0.01 -9.51
C SER A 74 -2.00 0.01 -11.03
N GLN A 75 -1.27 -0.90 -11.65
CA GLN A 75 -1.27 -1.02 -13.11
C GLN A 75 -2.63 -1.47 -13.64
N ALA A 76 -3.29 -2.38 -12.95
CA ALA A 76 -4.62 -2.85 -13.32
C ALA A 76 -5.69 -1.75 -13.22
N HIS A 77 -5.43 -0.71 -12.40
CA HIS A 77 -6.36 0.39 -12.17
C HIS A 77 -5.75 1.75 -12.51
N ALA A 78 -4.88 1.77 -13.52
CA ALA A 78 -4.12 2.97 -13.89
C ALA A 78 -5.00 4.17 -14.24
N ASP A 79 -6.23 3.95 -14.67
CA ASP A 79 -7.19 5.00 -14.99
C ASP A 79 -7.66 5.83 -13.78
N LEU A 80 -7.41 5.36 -12.56
CA LEU A 80 -7.72 6.12 -11.35
C LEU A 80 -6.72 7.23 -11.08
N PHE A 81 -5.49 7.12 -11.61
CA PHE A 81 -4.37 7.95 -11.20
C PHE A 81 -4.01 9.00 -12.24
N THR A 82 -3.50 10.15 -11.75
CA THR A 82 -2.99 11.23 -12.62
C THR A 82 -1.57 10.97 -13.08
N GLY A 83 -0.88 10.02 -12.45
CA GLY A 83 0.47 9.62 -12.79
C GLY A 83 0.81 8.32 -12.09
N PRO A 84 1.99 7.71 -12.38
CA PRO A 84 2.38 6.46 -11.75
C PRO A 84 2.53 6.64 -10.24
N PRO A 85 2.00 5.73 -9.42
CA PRO A 85 2.27 5.74 -7.98
C PRO A 85 3.75 5.50 -7.70
N THR A 86 4.20 5.99 -6.55
CA THR A 86 5.57 5.74 -6.06
C THR A 86 5.54 4.72 -4.93
N PHE A 87 6.56 3.86 -4.88
CA PHE A 87 6.72 2.86 -3.84
C PHE A 87 8.14 2.97 -3.31
N GLU A 88 8.27 3.36 -2.04
CA GLU A 88 9.57 3.54 -1.41
C GLU A 88 9.81 2.42 -0.42
N MET A 89 10.95 1.74 -0.58
CA MET A 89 11.38 0.71 0.36
C MET A 89 12.02 1.40 1.56
N VAL A 90 11.61 1.00 2.76
CA VAL A 90 12.13 1.60 3.99
C VAL A 90 12.57 0.52 4.95
N ASP A 91 13.56 0.85 5.78
CA ASP A 91 13.97 0.05 6.92
C ASP A 91 13.33 0.64 8.17
N LEU A 92 12.78 -0.21 9.02
CA LEU A 92 12.17 0.26 10.25
C LEU A 92 13.24 0.37 11.32
N LEU A 93 13.32 1.53 11.97
CA LEU A 93 14.31 1.79 13.02
C LEU A 93 13.76 1.49 14.40
N GLU A 94 12.49 1.78 14.63
CA GLU A 94 11.80 1.53 15.88
C GLU A 94 10.37 1.13 15.60
N VAL A 95 9.89 0.14 16.33
CA VAL A 95 8.51 -0.33 16.24
C VAL A 95 7.98 -0.54 17.64
N ARG A 96 6.90 0.18 17.97
CA ARG A 96 6.18 -0.10 19.21
C ARG A 96 5.10 -1.14 18.92
N GLN A 97 5.16 -2.26 19.63
CA GLN A 97 4.16 -3.32 19.51
C GLN A 97 3.40 -3.46 20.83
N PRO A 98 2.06 -3.59 20.75
CA PRO A 98 1.25 -3.81 21.94
C PRO A 98 1.53 -5.13 22.62
#